data_0a4004d3779e44afb430194811345d72
#
_entry.id   0a4004d3779e44afb430194811345d72
#
_cell.length_a   1.000
_cell.length_b   1.000
_cell.length_c   1.000
_cell.angle_alpha   90.00
_cell.angle_beta   90.00
_cell.angle_gamma   90.00
#
_symmetry.space_group_name_H-M   'P 1'
#
loop_
_entity.id
_entity.type
_entity.pdbx_description
1 polymer ?
#
loop_
_entity_poly.entity_id
_entity_poly.type
_entity_poly.pdbx_seq_one_letter_code
_entity_poly.pdbx_strand_id
1 'polypeptide(L)'
;GVLTQIDTSEFTTHFGGSIKDFDCDRFIPKKDARRMDIFMHYGIAAGVQAFDDSGLGDTSFNPERFGVAVGSGIGGINMIEATSLLIDSSGPRKVSPFFVPGSIANMISGNLSIRFNLQGPNIAVTTACTTGTHNIGLAANMIQNNQADIMLAGGSEMATSPTGLAGFCAARALSTRNDEPSKASRPWDKDRDGFVLSDGAGAIMLEELEHAKARGATIYAELVGFGMSGDAYHMTSPSEGGRGAALCMRNALLSAELDPSQIDYVNAHGTSTLAGDIAETQAIKSVFGGHSAALAVSSSKSMIGHLLGASGAAEAIVTVLSLKNQVITPTINLDTPDEGCDLDYVPHTARDATLKYALSNSFGFGGTNGSLIFAQYT
;
A
#
# COMPACT_ATOMS: atom_id res chain seq x y z
N GLY A 1 -14.12 11.83 1.56
CA GLY A 1 -15.19 12.72 2.07
C GLY A 1 -14.64 13.71 3.09
N VAL A 2 -15.48 14.64 3.59
CA VAL A 2 -15.07 15.59 4.64
C VAL A 2 -14.62 14.82 5.88
N LEU A 3 -13.51 15.23 6.49
CA LEU A 3 -13.03 14.67 7.75
C LEU A 3 -13.88 15.24 8.90
N THR A 4 -14.52 14.36 9.65
CA THR A 4 -15.40 14.75 10.78
C THR A 4 -14.82 14.39 12.14
N GLN A 5 -13.73 13.61 12.18
CA GLN A 5 -13.07 13.19 13.41
C GLN A 5 -12.08 14.22 13.96
N ILE A 6 -11.73 15.23 13.17
CA ILE A 6 -10.84 16.35 13.53
C ILE A 6 -11.46 17.66 13.07
N ASP A 7 -11.17 18.76 13.78
CA ASP A 7 -11.50 20.11 13.32
C ASP A 7 -10.50 20.53 12.23
N THR A 8 -11.00 20.69 11.01
CA THR A 8 -10.19 21.05 9.84
C THR A 8 -10.31 22.51 9.44
N SER A 9 -10.97 23.37 10.24
CA SER A 9 -11.27 24.77 9.89
C SER A 9 -10.03 25.62 9.59
N GLU A 10 -8.90 25.31 10.23
CA GLU A 10 -7.63 26.02 10.04
C GLU A 10 -6.70 25.36 9.00
N PHE A 11 -7.15 24.27 8.35
CA PHE A 11 -6.33 23.54 7.37
C PHE A 11 -6.68 23.97 5.94
N THR A 12 -5.74 23.81 5.00
CA THR A 12 -6.00 24.07 3.58
C THR A 12 -6.81 22.94 2.92
N THR A 13 -6.79 21.75 3.51
CA THR A 13 -7.53 20.56 3.05
C THR A 13 -8.45 20.09 4.17
N HIS A 14 -9.75 19.94 3.87
CA HIS A 14 -10.79 19.60 4.84
C HIS A 14 -11.30 18.16 4.71
N PHE A 15 -10.73 17.36 3.82
CA PHE A 15 -11.23 16.05 3.44
C PHE A 15 -10.11 15.00 3.36
N GLY A 16 -10.54 13.74 3.35
CA GLY A 16 -9.65 12.58 3.24
C GLY A 16 -10.45 11.28 3.11
N GLY A 17 -9.75 10.17 3.11
CA GLY A 17 -10.32 8.82 3.05
C GLY A 17 -10.23 8.12 4.41
N SER A 18 -10.93 8.61 5.44
CA SER A 18 -11.00 7.92 6.73
C SER A 18 -11.87 6.67 6.66
N ILE A 19 -11.47 5.62 7.39
CA ILE A 19 -12.27 4.39 7.53
C ILE A 19 -13.50 4.71 8.40
N LYS A 20 -14.69 4.34 7.90
CA LYS A 20 -15.97 4.54 8.56
C LYS A 20 -16.48 3.21 9.12
N ASP A 21 -17.22 3.28 10.23
CA ASP A 21 -17.94 2.15 10.82
C ASP A 21 -17.05 0.93 11.11
N PHE A 22 -15.77 1.17 11.46
CA PHE A 22 -14.84 0.12 11.80
C PHE A 22 -15.11 -0.44 13.20
N ASP A 23 -15.56 -1.69 13.23
CA ASP A 23 -15.77 -2.43 14.48
C ASP A 23 -14.49 -3.17 14.91
N CYS A 24 -13.68 -2.51 15.72
CA CYS A 24 -12.43 -3.05 16.24
C CYS A 24 -12.66 -4.30 17.11
N ASP A 25 -13.79 -4.37 17.83
CA ASP A 25 -14.08 -5.45 18.79
C ASP A 25 -14.20 -6.83 18.12
N ARG A 26 -14.47 -6.86 16.81
CA ARG A 26 -14.47 -8.10 16.01
C ARG A 26 -13.08 -8.74 15.89
N PHE A 27 -12.03 -7.94 15.98
CA PHE A 27 -10.67 -8.39 15.71
C PHE A 27 -9.76 -8.31 16.93
N ILE A 28 -9.98 -7.37 17.84
CA ILE A 28 -9.08 -7.07 18.96
C ILE A 28 -9.91 -6.90 20.23
N PRO A 29 -9.57 -7.61 21.33
CA PRO A 29 -10.26 -7.40 22.62
C PRO A 29 -10.14 -5.93 23.06
N LYS A 30 -11.22 -5.33 23.56
CA LYS A 30 -11.29 -3.93 24.02
C LYS A 30 -10.15 -3.49 24.93
N LYS A 31 -9.71 -4.39 25.81
CA LYS A 31 -8.62 -4.15 26.75
C LYS A 31 -7.30 -3.90 26.02
N ASP A 32 -7.05 -4.65 24.94
CA ASP A 32 -5.81 -4.58 24.17
C ASP A 32 -5.86 -3.43 23.17
N ALA A 33 -6.99 -3.21 22.50
CA ALA A 33 -7.21 -2.10 21.59
C ALA A 33 -6.89 -0.73 22.23
N ARG A 34 -7.25 -0.51 23.50
CA ARG A 34 -6.95 0.73 24.25
C ARG A 34 -5.45 0.99 24.46
N ARG A 35 -4.60 0.02 24.19
CA ARG A 35 -3.14 0.10 24.36
C ARG A 35 -2.40 0.26 23.05
N MET A 36 -3.12 0.35 21.94
CA MET A 36 -2.61 0.38 20.58
C MET A 36 -3.07 1.65 19.87
N ASP A 37 -2.21 2.23 19.06
CA ASP A 37 -2.62 3.26 18.09
C ASP A 37 -3.50 2.64 16.99
N ILE A 38 -4.33 3.47 16.36
CA ILE A 38 -5.36 3.03 15.40
C ILE A 38 -4.77 2.32 14.18
N PHE A 39 -3.58 2.71 13.71
CA PHE A 39 -2.94 1.99 12.59
C PHE A 39 -2.74 0.51 12.89
N MET A 40 -2.47 0.16 14.15
CA MET A 40 -2.37 -1.25 14.57
C MET A 40 -3.71 -1.96 14.50
N HIS A 41 -4.81 -1.28 14.86
CA HIS A 41 -6.15 -1.87 14.76
C HIS A 41 -6.45 -2.31 13.33
N TYR A 42 -6.19 -1.43 12.37
CA TYR A 42 -6.42 -1.72 10.94
C TYR A 42 -5.51 -2.83 10.44
N GLY A 43 -4.21 -2.77 10.77
CA GLY A 43 -3.24 -3.78 10.33
C GLY A 43 -3.51 -5.17 10.92
N ILE A 44 -3.89 -5.25 12.21
CA ILE A 44 -4.28 -6.52 12.84
C ILE A 44 -5.56 -7.05 12.20
N ALA A 45 -6.56 -6.20 11.97
CA ALA A 45 -7.82 -6.62 11.34
C ALA A 45 -7.59 -7.16 9.92
N ALA A 46 -6.75 -6.50 9.12
CA ALA A 46 -6.38 -6.99 7.79
C ALA A 46 -5.63 -8.33 7.86
N GLY A 47 -4.66 -8.45 8.80
CA GLY A 47 -3.91 -9.69 8.99
C GLY A 47 -4.78 -10.86 9.45
N VAL A 48 -5.76 -10.62 10.34
CA VAL A 48 -6.73 -11.64 10.76
C VAL A 48 -7.56 -12.11 9.57
N GLN A 49 -8.09 -11.19 8.77
CA GLN A 49 -8.89 -11.54 7.59
C GLN A 49 -8.06 -12.32 6.55
N ALA A 50 -6.79 -11.95 6.34
CA ALA A 50 -5.91 -12.69 5.44
C ALA A 50 -5.60 -14.11 5.96
N PHE A 51 -5.43 -14.26 7.27
CA PHE A 51 -5.23 -15.55 7.89
C PHE A 51 -6.47 -16.43 7.78
N ASP A 52 -7.66 -15.89 8.06
CA ASP A 52 -8.93 -16.62 7.95
C ASP A 52 -9.21 -17.03 6.50
N ASP A 53 -9.01 -16.12 5.52
CA ASP A 53 -9.22 -16.40 4.08
C ASP A 53 -8.26 -17.46 3.54
N SER A 54 -7.06 -17.58 4.10
CA SER A 54 -6.07 -18.58 3.69
C SER A 54 -6.46 -20.03 4.03
N GLY A 55 -7.40 -20.25 4.96
CA GLY A 55 -7.78 -21.55 5.47
C GLY A 55 -6.72 -22.23 6.33
N LEU A 56 -5.65 -21.51 6.73
CA LEU A 56 -4.57 -22.06 7.55
C LEU A 56 -5.03 -22.36 9.00
N GLY A 57 -6.09 -21.71 9.46
CA GLY A 57 -6.67 -21.98 10.79
C GLY A 57 -7.19 -23.40 10.95
N ASP A 58 -7.56 -24.07 9.86
CA ASP A 58 -8.10 -25.44 9.84
C ASP A 58 -7.03 -26.50 9.50
N THR A 59 -5.78 -26.09 9.31
CA THR A 59 -4.68 -26.98 8.94
C THR A 59 -3.51 -26.88 9.93
N SER A 60 -2.69 -27.92 10.01
CA SER A 60 -1.45 -27.87 10.76
C SER A 60 -0.36 -27.24 9.90
N PHE A 61 0.37 -26.29 10.46
CA PHE A 61 1.57 -25.70 9.86
C PHE A 61 2.74 -25.75 10.86
N ASN A 62 3.96 -25.60 10.37
CA ASN A 62 5.12 -25.43 11.24
C ASN A 62 5.26 -23.97 11.67
N PRO A 63 5.05 -23.61 12.95
CA PRO A 63 5.15 -22.24 13.43
C PRO A 63 6.52 -21.59 13.17
N GLU A 64 7.61 -22.35 13.21
CA GLU A 64 8.97 -21.87 12.99
C GLU A 64 9.25 -21.48 11.53
N ARG A 65 8.39 -21.96 10.62
CA ARG A 65 8.45 -21.68 9.19
C ARG A 65 7.39 -20.69 8.71
N PHE A 66 6.61 -20.13 9.63
CA PHE A 66 5.59 -19.14 9.32
C PHE A 66 5.97 -17.78 9.92
N GLY A 67 6.25 -16.82 9.07
CA GLY A 67 6.68 -15.47 9.45
C GLY A 67 5.63 -14.40 9.16
N VAL A 68 5.96 -13.16 9.55
CA VAL A 68 5.11 -11.99 9.37
C VAL A 68 5.94 -10.76 9.02
N ALA A 69 5.46 -9.97 8.05
CA ALA A 69 6.07 -8.75 7.53
C ALA A 69 5.00 -7.69 7.24
N VAL A 70 4.49 -7.01 8.28
CA VAL A 70 3.47 -5.96 8.14
C VAL A 70 4.00 -4.68 8.77
N GLY A 71 4.17 -3.65 7.96
CA GLY A 71 4.73 -2.36 8.34
C GLY A 71 3.75 -1.21 8.31
N SER A 72 4.25 -0.01 8.63
CA SER A 72 3.55 1.27 8.50
C SER A 72 4.55 2.33 8.05
N GLY A 73 4.10 3.31 7.27
CA GLY A 73 4.95 4.40 6.78
C GLY A 73 5.31 5.39 7.88
N ILE A 74 4.37 5.71 8.78
CA ILE A 74 4.56 6.68 9.87
C ILE A 74 4.43 5.99 11.24
N GLY A 75 3.58 4.98 11.37
CA GLY A 75 3.31 4.31 12.65
C GLY A 75 2.32 5.09 13.51
N GLY A 76 2.50 5.03 14.83
CA GLY A 76 1.56 5.53 15.83
C GLY A 76 1.52 7.05 16.01
N ILE A 77 1.32 7.81 14.94
CA ILE A 77 1.34 9.28 14.97
C ILE A 77 0.27 9.85 15.91
N ASN A 78 -0.90 9.23 16.01
CA ASN A 78 -1.98 9.68 16.89
C ASN A 78 -1.59 9.53 18.37
N MET A 79 -1.02 8.39 18.74
CA MET A 79 -0.57 8.14 20.10
C MET A 79 0.62 9.03 20.48
N ILE A 80 1.53 9.28 19.54
CA ILE A 80 2.66 10.20 19.71
C ILE A 80 2.16 11.63 19.95
N GLU A 81 1.23 12.11 19.12
CA GLU A 81 0.60 13.42 19.25
C GLU A 81 -0.10 13.57 20.62
N ALA A 82 -1.02 12.65 20.94
CA ALA A 82 -1.76 12.67 22.19
C ALA A 82 -0.84 12.59 23.42
N THR A 83 0.23 11.79 23.36
CA THR A 83 1.19 11.65 24.47
C THR A 83 2.04 12.92 24.63
N SER A 84 2.43 13.58 23.53
CA SER A 84 3.16 14.84 23.57
C SER A 84 2.36 15.93 24.26
N LEU A 85 1.07 16.08 23.90
CA LEU A 85 0.14 17.02 24.54
C LEU A 85 -0.11 16.68 26.02
N LEU A 86 -0.17 15.39 26.35
CA LEU A 86 -0.32 14.93 27.74
C LEU A 86 0.91 15.28 28.59
N ILE A 87 2.11 15.15 28.05
CA ILE A 87 3.35 15.52 28.75
C ILE A 87 3.37 17.03 29.03
N ASP A 88 3.01 17.84 28.03
CA ASP A 88 2.97 19.30 28.16
C ASP A 88 1.96 19.74 29.25
N SER A 89 0.75 19.19 29.21
CA SER A 89 -0.34 19.60 30.12
C SER A 89 -0.26 18.98 31.53
N SER A 90 0.28 17.77 31.68
CA SER A 90 0.14 16.97 32.92
C SER A 90 1.44 16.31 33.40
N GLY A 91 2.52 16.46 32.64
CA GLY A 91 3.86 15.97 32.96
C GLY A 91 4.11 14.48 32.61
N PRO A 92 5.39 14.08 32.57
CA PRO A 92 5.82 12.78 32.05
C PRO A 92 5.35 11.56 32.87
N ARG A 93 4.99 11.77 34.15
CA ARG A 93 4.50 10.68 35.02
C ARG A 93 3.11 10.14 34.62
N LYS A 94 2.41 10.85 33.73
CA LYS A 94 1.08 10.45 33.22
C LYS A 94 1.16 9.59 31.95
N VAL A 95 2.34 9.45 31.34
CA VAL A 95 2.53 8.65 30.13
C VAL A 95 2.20 7.18 30.41
N SER A 96 1.45 6.57 29.52
CA SER A 96 1.10 5.16 29.60
C SER A 96 2.34 4.27 29.47
N PRO A 97 2.50 3.18 30.24
CA PRO A 97 3.55 2.19 30.03
C PRO A 97 3.41 1.45 28.67
N PHE A 98 2.25 1.56 28.03
CA PHE A 98 1.99 0.98 26.71
C PHE A 98 2.30 1.96 25.56
N PHE A 99 2.78 3.17 25.83
CA PHE A 99 3.06 4.16 24.79
C PHE A 99 4.04 3.61 23.74
N VAL A 100 5.19 3.09 24.17
CA VAL A 100 6.18 2.57 23.21
C VAL A 100 5.63 1.37 22.42
N PRO A 101 5.17 0.26 23.06
CA PRO A 101 4.65 -0.88 22.29
C PRO A 101 3.35 -0.58 21.54
N GLY A 102 2.63 0.49 21.86
CA GLY A 102 1.42 0.91 21.18
C GLY A 102 1.65 1.83 19.97
N SER A 103 2.87 2.36 19.78
CA SER A 103 3.15 3.36 18.75
C SER A 103 4.20 2.94 17.71
N ILE A 104 5.06 1.97 17.98
CA ILE A 104 6.13 1.58 17.05
C ILE A 104 5.63 0.70 15.89
N ALA A 105 6.15 0.94 14.70
CA ALA A 105 5.63 0.42 13.44
C ALA A 105 5.66 -1.11 13.31
N ASN A 106 6.58 -1.81 14.01
CA ASN A 106 6.70 -3.26 13.94
C ASN A 106 5.68 -4.03 14.80
N MET A 107 4.86 -3.34 15.58
CA MET A 107 3.98 -4.01 16.53
C MET A 107 2.71 -4.60 15.90
N ILE A 108 2.41 -4.29 14.64
CA ILE A 108 1.40 -5.06 13.89
C ILE A 108 1.92 -6.49 13.71
N SER A 109 3.13 -6.65 13.18
CA SER A 109 3.79 -7.96 13.02
C SER A 109 3.93 -8.69 14.36
N GLY A 110 4.36 -7.98 15.42
CA GLY A 110 4.48 -8.54 16.77
C GLY A 110 3.15 -9.09 17.31
N ASN A 111 2.05 -8.35 17.16
CA ASN A 111 0.74 -8.79 17.63
C ASN A 111 0.18 -9.96 16.83
N LEU A 112 0.32 -9.96 15.50
CA LEU A 112 -0.10 -11.07 14.64
C LEU A 112 0.71 -12.34 14.94
N SER A 113 2.03 -12.21 15.13
CA SER A 113 2.92 -13.30 15.54
C SER A 113 2.47 -13.93 16.85
N ILE A 114 2.20 -13.13 17.89
CA ILE A 114 1.72 -13.61 19.18
C ILE A 114 0.35 -14.29 19.04
N ARG A 115 -0.56 -13.68 18.29
CA ARG A 115 -1.94 -14.16 18.13
C ARG A 115 -2.04 -15.53 17.48
N PHE A 116 -1.23 -15.76 16.43
CA PHE A 116 -1.26 -16.97 15.62
C PHE A 116 -0.08 -17.91 15.88
N ASN A 117 0.75 -17.60 16.90
CA ASN A 117 1.96 -18.35 17.21
C ASN A 117 2.92 -18.49 16.03
N LEU A 118 3.17 -17.39 15.30
CA LEU A 118 4.08 -17.38 14.15
C LEU A 118 5.51 -17.14 14.64
N GLN A 119 6.37 -18.13 14.54
CA GLN A 119 7.73 -18.14 15.09
C GLN A 119 8.81 -17.99 14.02
N GLY A 120 8.44 -17.90 12.74
CA GLY A 120 9.33 -17.59 11.63
C GLY A 120 9.80 -16.13 11.64
N PRO A 121 10.34 -15.60 10.53
CA PRO A 121 10.81 -14.22 10.45
C PRO A 121 9.70 -13.23 10.87
N ASN A 122 10.05 -12.29 11.77
CA ASN A 122 9.11 -11.27 12.26
C ASN A 122 9.76 -9.90 12.03
N ILE A 123 9.31 -9.22 10.97
CA ILE A 123 9.87 -7.95 10.54
C ILE A 123 8.78 -6.92 10.23
N ALA A 124 9.17 -5.66 10.16
CA ALA A 124 8.39 -4.58 9.58
C ALA A 124 9.35 -3.60 8.90
N VAL A 125 9.19 -3.43 7.60
CA VAL A 125 9.95 -2.44 6.84
C VAL A 125 9.12 -1.17 6.74
N THR A 126 9.75 -0.02 6.95
CA THR A 126 9.15 1.31 6.86
C THR A 126 9.83 2.08 5.74
N THR A 127 9.12 2.30 4.64
CA THR A 127 9.62 2.94 3.42
C THR A 127 8.56 3.87 2.82
N ALA A 128 7.97 4.71 3.67
CA ALA A 128 6.93 5.66 3.29
C ALA A 128 5.80 4.98 2.48
N CYS A 129 5.44 5.54 1.32
CA CYS A 129 4.34 5.04 0.48
C CYS A 129 4.63 3.65 -0.13
N THR A 130 5.86 3.16 -0.08
CA THR A 130 6.29 1.87 -0.64
C THR A 130 6.28 0.75 0.41
N THR A 131 5.96 1.07 1.66
CA THR A 131 6.03 0.14 2.80
C THR A 131 5.33 -1.20 2.54
N GLY A 132 4.07 -1.18 2.11
CA GLY A 132 3.30 -2.40 1.84
C GLY A 132 3.93 -3.26 0.74
N THR A 133 4.33 -2.64 -0.36
CA THR A 133 5.01 -3.30 -1.49
C THR A 133 6.32 -3.95 -1.06
N HIS A 134 7.15 -3.23 -0.28
CA HIS A 134 8.44 -3.77 0.20
C HIS A 134 8.24 -4.91 1.19
N ASN A 135 7.29 -4.82 2.12
CA ASN A 135 7.00 -5.92 3.03
C ASN A 135 6.55 -7.19 2.29
N ILE A 136 5.70 -7.05 1.25
CA ILE A 136 5.26 -8.17 0.41
C ILE A 136 6.44 -8.76 -0.37
N GLY A 137 7.21 -7.93 -1.06
CA GLY A 137 8.33 -8.40 -1.88
C GLY A 137 9.45 -9.04 -1.06
N LEU A 138 9.79 -8.46 0.10
CA LEU A 138 10.80 -9.05 1.00
C LEU A 138 10.31 -10.34 1.64
N ALA A 139 9.02 -10.44 1.97
CA ALA A 139 8.42 -11.69 2.44
C ALA A 139 8.50 -12.79 1.38
N ALA A 140 8.23 -12.48 0.10
CA ALA A 140 8.43 -13.41 -1.00
C ALA A 140 9.89 -13.86 -1.12
N ASN A 141 10.83 -12.93 -1.03
CA ASN A 141 12.27 -13.29 -1.04
C ASN A 141 12.65 -14.21 0.13
N MET A 142 12.05 -14.06 1.31
CA MET A 142 12.28 -14.97 2.44
C MET A 142 11.80 -16.39 2.13
N ILE A 143 10.67 -16.54 1.46
CA ILE A 143 10.17 -17.85 1.01
C ILE A 143 11.10 -18.43 -0.06
N GLN A 144 11.44 -17.65 -1.09
CA GLN A 144 12.32 -18.08 -2.18
C GLN A 144 13.71 -18.51 -1.66
N ASN A 145 14.21 -17.83 -0.62
CA ASN A 145 15.48 -18.18 0.03
C ASN A 145 15.35 -19.26 1.13
N ASN A 146 14.23 -19.94 1.20
CA ASN A 146 13.96 -21.03 2.15
C ASN A 146 14.10 -20.62 3.64
N GLN A 147 13.79 -19.36 3.97
CA GLN A 147 13.76 -18.85 5.35
C GLN A 147 12.40 -19.05 6.01
N ALA A 148 11.34 -19.18 5.21
CA ALA A 148 9.97 -19.45 5.63
C ALA A 148 9.25 -20.25 4.54
N ASP A 149 8.17 -20.94 4.91
CA ASP A 149 7.24 -21.57 3.95
C ASP A 149 6.02 -20.68 3.75
N ILE A 150 5.66 -19.89 4.78
CA ILE A 150 4.49 -19.02 4.77
C ILE A 150 4.89 -17.66 5.36
N MET A 151 4.40 -16.58 4.76
CA MET A 151 4.57 -15.21 5.26
C MET A 151 3.26 -14.42 5.17
N LEU A 152 2.81 -13.86 6.28
CA LEU A 152 1.75 -12.87 6.32
C LEU A 152 2.37 -11.48 6.08
N ALA A 153 2.06 -10.82 4.98
CA ALA A 153 2.73 -9.59 4.57
C ALA A 153 1.77 -8.47 4.21
N GLY A 154 2.18 -7.22 4.43
CA GLY A 154 1.34 -6.08 4.09
C GLY A 154 1.76 -4.75 4.70
N GLY A 155 0.79 -3.86 4.81
CA GLY A 155 0.99 -2.52 5.38
C GLY A 155 -0.29 -1.92 5.95
N SER A 156 -0.14 -0.99 6.88
CA SER A 156 -1.24 -0.29 7.52
C SER A 156 -0.86 1.15 7.82
N GLU A 157 -1.82 2.06 7.71
CA GLU A 157 -1.61 3.47 8.02
C GLU A 157 -2.87 4.13 8.58
N MET A 158 -2.69 5.02 9.55
CA MET A 158 -3.72 5.96 10.00
C MET A 158 -3.05 7.33 10.19
N ALA A 159 -3.15 8.17 9.18
CA ALA A 159 -2.48 9.47 9.12
C ALA A 159 -3.45 10.67 9.00
N THR A 160 -4.77 10.43 8.96
CA THR A 160 -5.79 11.49 9.00
C THR A 160 -5.97 12.05 10.42
N SER A 161 -4.84 12.39 11.07
CA SER A 161 -4.73 13.07 12.37
C SER A 161 -4.41 14.55 12.18
N PRO A 162 -4.56 15.41 13.19
CA PRO A 162 -4.13 16.81 13.12
C PRO A 162 -2.68 16.96 12.67
N THR A 163 -1.74 16.25 13.29
CA THR A 163 -0.31 16.32 12.93
C THR A 163 -0.05 15.78 11.51
N GLY A 164 -0.65 14.66 11.12
CA GLY A 164 -0.49 14.09 9.79
C GLY A 164 -1.03 15.02 8.70
N LEU A 165 -2.27 15.52 8.89
CA LEU A 165 -2.89 16.43 7.94
C LEU A 165 -2.10 17.75 7.84
N ALA A 166 -1.68 18.34 8.97
CA ALA A 166 -0.88 19.57 9.01
C ALA A 166 0.44 19.41 8.26
N GLY A 167 1.14 18.28 8.46
CA GLY A 167 2.41 17.99 7.80
C GLY A 167 2.28 17.94 6.28
N PHE A 168 1.28 17.24 5.78
CA PHE A 168 1.05 17.12 4.32
C PHE A 168 0.48 18.42 3.72
N CYS A 169 -0.35 19.20 4.45
CA CYS A 169 -0.76 20.53 4.03
C CYS A 169 0.45 21.47 3.93
N ALA A 170 1.35 21.48 4.93
CA ALA A 170 2.56 22.29 4.93
C ALA A 170 3.51 21.91 3.76
N ALA A 171 3.57 20.64 3.42
CA ALA A 171 4.31 20.13 2.25
C ALA A 171 3.64 20.48 0.92
N ARG A 172 2.42 21.02 0.91
CA ARG A 172 1.59 21.30 -0.27
C ARG A 172 1.43 20.06 -1.17
N ALA A 173 1.27 18.91 -0.55
CA ALA A 173 1.16 17.63 -1.24
C ALA A 173 -0.29 17.18 -1.45
N LEU A 174 -1.23 17.76 -0.69
CA LEU A 174 -2.64 17.40 -0.72
C LEU A 174 -3.44 18.24 -1.72
N SER A 175 -4.46 17.63 -2.30
CA SER A 175 -5.50 18.35 -3.05
C SER A 175 -6.25 19.30 -2.10
N THR A 176 -6.59 20.47 -2.64
CA THR A 176 -7.38 21.50 -1.95
C THR A 176 -8.80 21.65 -2.51
N ARG A 177 -9.26 20.64 -3.26
CA ARG A 177 -10.62 20.61 -3.86
C ARG A 177 -11.70 20.34 -2.82
N ASN A 178 -11.82 21.22 -1.85
CA ASN A 178 -12.73 21.09 -0.70
C ASN A 178 -14.22 21.06 -1.08
N ASP A 179 -14.59 21.70 -2.18
CA ASP A 179 -15.98 21.76 -2.63
C ASP A 179 -16.47 20.45 -3.27
N GLU A 180 -15.54 19.64 -3.82
CA GLU A 180 -15.85 18.37 -4.49
C GLU A 180 -14.87 17.26 -4.07
N PRO A 181 -14.84 16.82 -2.78
CA PRO A 181 -13.86 15.86 -2.28
C PRO A 181 -13.82 14.53 -3.05
N SER A 182 -14.96 14.06 -3.55
CA SER A 182 -15.06 12.82 -4.33
C SER A 182 -14.41 12.91 -5.72
N LYS A 183 -14.11 14.12 -6.19
CA LYS A 183 -13.45 14.39 -7.48
C LYS A 183 -12.00 14.82 -7.31
N ALA A 184 -11.47 14.83 -6.08
CA ALA A 184 -10.16 15.37 -5.78
C ALA A 184 -9.01 14.45 -6.24
N SER A 185 -9.13 13.13 -6.00
CA SER A 185 -8.16 12.17 -6.54
C SER A 185 -8.46 11.92 -8.02
N ARG A 186 -7.61 12.46 -8.89
CA ARG A 186 -7.77 12.45 -10.34
C ARG A 186 -6.44 12.26 -11.08
N PRO A 187 -5.81 11.08 -10.91
CA PRO A 187 -4.51 10.80 -11.52
C PRO A 187 -4.50 11.10 -13.03
N TRP A 188 -3.41 11.71 -13.49
CA TRP A 188 -3.16 12.14 -14.89
C TRP A 188 -4.10 13.18 -15.46
N ASP A 189 -5.12 13.61 -14.75
CA ASP A 189 -6.01 14.69 -15.18
C ASP A 189 -5.29 16.04 -15.08
N LYS A 190 -5.56 16.94 -16.04
CA LYS A 190 -4.93 18.27 -16.10
C LYS A 190 -5.27 19.16 -14.91
N ASP A 191 -6.42 18.93 -14.26
CA ASP A 191 -6.91 19.71 -13.13
C ASP A 191 -6.58 19.06 -11.77
N ARG A 192 -5.63 18.09 -11.74
CA ARG A 192 -5.13 17.50 -10.50
C ARG A 192 -4.28 18.48 -9.72
N ASP A 193 -4.37 18.50 -8.42
CA ASP A 193 -3.72 19.47 -7.54
C ASP A 193 -3.03 18.85 -6.31
N GLY A 194 -2.93 17.53 -6.23
CA GLY A 194 -2.33 16.80 -5.12
C GLY A 194 -3.07 15.52 -4.79
N PHE A 195 -2.54 14.74 -3.87
CA PHE A 195 -3.18 13.48 -3.49
C PHE A 195 -4.26 13.68 -2.41
N VAL A 196 -5.13 12.69 -2.25
CA VAL A 196 -6.10 12.59 -1.15
C VAL A 196 -5.52 11.68 -0.08
N LEU A 197 -5.25 12.23 1.11
CA LEU A 197 -4.77 11.46 2.26
C LEU A 197 -5.85 10.47 2.73
N SER A 198 -5.50 9.19 2.85
CA SER A 198 -6.44 8.15 3.25
C SER A 198 -5.81 7.19 4.26
N ASP A 199 -6.65 6.62 5.12
CA ASP A 199 -6.29 5.59 6.07
C ASP A 199 -6.64 4.21 5.52
N GLY A 200 -5.94 3.18 5.96
CA GLY A 200 -6.27 1.82 5.59
C GLY A 200 -5.24 0.77 5.98
N ALA A 201 -5.54 -0.45 5.59
CA ALA A 201 -4.62 -1.57 5.69
C ALA A 201 -4.88 -2.58 4.58
N GLY A 202 -3.83 -3.29 4.18
CA GLY A 202 -3.91 -4.48 3.35
C GLY A 202 -2.94 -5.53 3.87
N ALA A 203 -3.37 -6.79 3.82
CA ALA A 203 -2.53 -7.93 4.15
C ALA A 203 -2.81 -9.08 3.19
N ILE A 204 -1.77 -9.79 2.79
CA ILE A 204 -1.85 -10.98 1.95
C ILE A 204 -1.08 -12.13 2.59
N MET A 205 -1.55 -13.34 2.33
CA MET A 205 -0.83 -14.55 2.68
C MET A 205 0.01 -14.99 1.48
N LEU A 206 1.32 -15.04 1.68
CA LEU A 206 2.27 -15.64 0.74
C LEU A 206 2.63 -17.03 1.24
N GLU A 207 2.65 -17.98 0.33
CA GLU A 207 2.93 -19.37 0.66
C GLU A 207 3.74 -20.01 -0.47
N GLU A 208 4.68 -20.88 -0.12
CA GLU A 208 5.42 -21.66 -1.09
C GLU A 208 4.45 -22.52 -1.91
N LEU A 209 4.65 -22.58 -3.23
CA LEU A 209 3.65 -23.11 -4.16
C LEU A 209 3.31 -24.58 -3.90
N GLU A 210 4.31 -25.43 -3.70
CA GLU A 210 4.05 -26.87 -3.48
C GLU A 210 3.45 -27.12 -2.08
N HIS A 211 3.79 -26.28 -1.08
CA HIS A 211 3.14 -26.31 0.22
C HIS A 211 1.65 -25.95 0.09
N ALA A 212 1.32 -24.88 -0.65
CA ALA A 212 -0.06 -24.46 -0.89
C ALA A 212 -0.87 -25.54 -1.63
N LYS A 213 -0.30 -26.15 -2.68
CA LYS A 213 -0.92 -27.24 -3.43
C LYS A 213 -1.16 -28.47 -2.55
N ALA A 214 -0.18 -28.85 -1.73
CA ALA A 214 -0.25 -30.05 -0.90
C ALA A 214 -1.41 -30.00 0.10
N ARG A 215 -1.79 -28.81 0.60
CA ARG A 215 -2.94 -28.64 1.49
C ARG A 215 -4.25 -28.25 0.77
N GLY A 216 -4.23 -28.12 -0.56
CA GLY A 216 -5.42 -27.76 -1.36
C GLY A 216 -5.85 -26.30 -1.18
N ALA A 217 -4.89 -25.38 -1.01
CA ALA A 217 -5.17 -23.96 -0.84
C ALA A 217 -5.87 -23.34 -2.06
N THR A 218 -6.72 -22.35 -1.82
CA THR A 218 -7.20 -21.48 -2.90
C THR A 218 -6.09 -20.49 -3.27
N ILE A 219 -5.50 -20.67 -4.46
CA ILE A 219 -4.45 -19.79 -4.96
C ILE A 219 -5.10 -18.72 -5.84
N TYR A 220 -4.86 -17.43 -5.52
CA TYR A 220 -5.41 -16.29 -6.26
C TYR A 220 -4.54 -15.89 -7.44
N ALA A 221 -3.22 -15.87 -7.23
CA ALA A 221 -2.20 -15.55 -8.23
C ALA A 221 -0.83 -16.02 -7.73
N GLU A 222 0.18 -16.00 -8.60
CA GLU A 222 1.57 -16.20 -8.22
C GLU A 222 2.30 -14.86 -8.19
N LEU A 223 3.08 -14.59 -7.13
CA LEU A 223 4.01 -13.46 -7.10
C LEU A 223 5.32 -13.89 -7.75
N VAL A 224 5.54 -13.46 -8.99
CA VAL A 224 6.65 -13.92 -9.83
C VAL A 224 7.81 -12.95 -9.92
N GLY A 225 7.61 -11.67 -9.57
CA GLY A 225 8.67 -10.67 -9.64
C GLY A 225 8.58 -9.60 -8.56
N PHE A 226 9.75 -9.18 -8.08
CA PHE A 226 9.89 -8.06 -7.17
C PHE A 226 11.12 -7.23 -7.53
N GLY A 227 10.94 -5.92 -7.67
CA GLY A 227 12.01 -4.97 -7.94
C GLY A 227 12.03 -3.83 -6.94
N MET A 228 13.22 -3.37 -6.61
CA MET A 228 13.46 -2.19 -5.78
C MET A 228 14.47 -1.27 -6.46
N SER A 229 14.37 0.03 -6.16
CA SER A 229 15.39 1.02 -6.52
C SER A 229 15.33 2.25 -5.60
N GLY A 230 16.34 3.10 -5.71
CA GLY A 230 16.34 4.43 -5.11
C GLY A 230 16.54 5.51 -6.17
N ASP A 231 15.84 6.65 -6.04
CA ASP A 231 15.98 7.79 -6.96
C ASP A 231 17.32 8.50 -6.79
N ALA A 232 17.83 8.55 -5.57
CA ALA A 232 19.02 9.32 -5.19
C ALA A 232 18.98 10.77 -5.73
N TYR A 233 17.83 11.43 -5.62
CA TYR A 233 17.58 12.72 -6.26
C TYR A 233 17.05 13.78 -5.27
N HIS A 234 15.85 13.62 -4.72
CA HIS A 234 15.21 14.58 -3.82
C HIS A 234 14.35 13.87 -2.77
N MET A 235 14.09 14.52 -1.61
CA MET A 235 13.33 13.92 -0.52
C MET A 235 11.87 13.60 -0.87
N THR A 236 11.24 14.41 -1.73
CA THR A 236 9.80 14.31 -2.00
C THR A 236 9.44 14.34 -3.49
N SER A 237 10.35 14.78 -4.36
CA SER A 237 10.11 14.87 -5.79
C SER A 237 10.70 13.67 -6.52
N PRO A 238 10.00 13.10 -7.51
CA PRO A 238 10.53 12.02 -8.33
C PRO A 238 11.75 12.49 -9.14
N SER A 239 12.63 11.56 -9.49
CA SER A 239 13.74 11.86 -10.40
C SER A 239 13.23 12.23 -11.80
N GLU A 240 13.98 13.09 -12.49
CA GLU A 240 13.65 13.52 -13.85
C GLU A 240 13.47 12.30 -14.79
N GLY A 241 12.39 12.31 -15.58
CA GLY A 241 12.03 11.19 -16.44
C GLY A 241 11.62 9.91 -15.72
N GLY A 242 11.40 9.95 -14.39
CA GLY A 242 11.03 8.79 -13.61
C GLY A 242 12.10 7.68 -13.59
N ARG A 243 13.40 8.04 -13.64
CA ARG A 243 14.50 7.08 -13.79
C ARG A 243 14.52 5.99 -12.71
N GLY A 244 14.28 6.35 -11.44
CA GLY A 244 14.21 5.38 -10.35
C GLY A 244 13.03 4.43 -10.48
N ALA A 245 11.86 4.96 -10.81
CA ALA A 245 10.67 4.16 -11.09
C ALA A 245 10.90 3.18 -12.26
N ALA A 246 11.52 3.66 -13.35
CA ALA A 246 11.88 2.81 -14.49
C ALA A 246 12.88 1.71 -14.10
N LEU A 247 13.89 2.03 -13.29
CA LEU A 247 14.85 1.04 -12.79
C LEU A 247 14.16 -0.01 -11.92
N CYS A 248 13.24 0.39 -11.07
CA CYS A 248 12.46 -0.49 -10.21
C CYS A 248 11.65 -1.50 -11.04
N MET A 249 10.90 -1.03 -12.02
CA MET A 249 10.12 -1.90 -12.92
C MET A 249 11.02 -2.86 -13.72
N ARG A 250 12.18 -2.40 -14.23
CA ARG A 250 13.15 -3.28 -14.90
C ARG A 250 13.68 -4.37 -13.96
N ASN A 251 13.98 -4.01 -12.70
CA ASN A 251 14.42 -4.99 -11.72
C ASN A 251 13.35 -6.03 -11.41
N ALA A 252 12.07 -5.62 -11.36
CA ALA A 252 10.96 -6.55 -11.18
C ALA A 252 10.80 -7.51 -12.38
N LEU A 253 10.89 -6.99 -13.61
CA LEU A 253 10.86 -7.79 -14.83
C LEU A 253 12.03 -8.77 -14.90
N LEU A 254 13.24 -8.31 -14.54
CA LEU A 254 14.43 -9.17 -14.47
C LEU A 254 14.25 -10.28 -13.43
N SER A 255 13.71 -9.95 -12.25
CA SER A 255 13.40 -10.93 -11.19
C SER A 255 12.39 -11.98 -11.63
N ALA A 256 11.41 -11.59 -12.47
CA ALA A 256 10.38 -12.47 -13.01
C ALA A 256 10.82 -13.22 -14.26
N GLU A 257 12.00 -12.93 -14.83
CA GLU A 257 12.47 -13.44 -16.12
C GLU A 257 11.46 -13.16 -17.27
N LEU A 258 10.81 -11.97 -17.23
CA LEU A 258 9.79 -11.57 -18.20
C LEU A 258 10.29 -10.47 -19.13
N ASP A 259 9.89 -10.56 -20.42
CA ASP A 259 9.99 -9.46 -21.37
C ASP A 259 8.91 -8.42 -21.07
N PRO A 260 9.20 -7.11 -21.19
CA PRO A 260 8.20 -6.05 -20.98
C PRO A 260 6.89 -6.25 -21.76
N SER A 261 6.94 -6.85 -22.95
CA SER A 261 5.77 -7.11 -23.80
C SER A 261 4.79 -8.14 -23.24
N GLN A 262 5.17 -8.86 -22.17
CA GLN A 262 4.32 -9.86 -21.53
C GLN A 262 3.41 -9.27 -20.43
N ILE A 263 3.63 -8.03 -20.02
CA ILE A 263 2.79 -7.38 -19.01
C ILE A 263 1.53 -6.83 -19.68
N ASP A 264 0.37 -7.22 -19.17
CA ASP A 264 -0.94 -6.83 -19.70
C ASP A 264 -1.51 -5.60 -19.01
N TYR A 265 -1.18 -5.40 -17.72
CA TYR A 265 -1.75 -4.36 -16.88
C TYR A 265 -0.75 -3.82 -15.86
N VAL A 266 -0.80 -2.50 -15.63
CA VAL A 266 -0.08 -1.83 -14.54
C VAL A 266 -1.07 -1.14 -13.61
N ASN A 267 -1.13 -1.59 -12.35
CA ASN A 267 -1.71 -0.82 -11.27
C ASN A 267 -0.66 0.18 -10.80
N ALA A 268 -0.81 1.41 -11.24
CA ALA A 268 0.20 2.44 -11.08
C ALA A 268 0.19 3.06 -9.67
N HIS A 269 1.30 3.68 -9.30
CA HIS A 269 1.33 4.54 -8.12
C HIS A 269 0.37 5.71 -8.24
N GLY A 270 0.32 6.40 -9.37
CA GLY A 270 -0.70 7.36 -9.81
C GLY A 270 -1.39 8.13 -8.68
N THR A 271 -0.68 9.07 -8.03
CA THR A 271 -1.14 9.73 -6.80
C THR A 271 -2.00 10.96 -7.02
N SER A 272 -2.23 11.38 -8.26
CA SER A 272 -2.88 12.66 -8.58
C SER A 272 -2.00 13.88 -8.27
N THR A 273 -0.67 13.72 -8.31
CA THR A 273 0.29 14.82 -8.16
C THR A 273 0.85 15.24 -9.50
N LEU A 274 1.10 16.56 -9.67
CA LEU A 274 1.56 17.12 -10.96
C LEU A 274 2.83 16.43 -11.46
N ALA A 275 3.86 16.34 -10.64
CA ALA A 275 5.15 15.77 -11.04
C ALA A 275 5.16 14.23 -11.03
N GLY A 276 4.49 13.62 -10.07
CA GLY A 276 4.51 12.17 -9.87
C GLY A 276 3.90 11.42 -11.05
N ASP A 277 2.72 11.83 -11.48
CA ASP A 277 1.96 11.15 -12.53
C ASP A 277 2.65 11.26 -13.90
N ILE A 278 3.27 12.42 -14.21
CA ILE A 278 4.07 12.59 -15.44
C ILE A 278 5.33 11.73 -15.39
N ALA A 279 6.05 11.74 -14.27
CA ALA A 279 7.27 10.94 -14.10
C ALA A 279 7.00 9.44 -14.23
N GLU A 280 5.89 8.94 -13.67
CA GLU A 280 5.49 7.55 -13.80
C GLU A 280 5.11 7.20 -15.25
N THR A 281 4.37 8.07 -15.95
CA THR A 281 4.09 7.93 -17.39
C THR A 281 5.36 7.78 -18.20
N GLN A 282 6.35 8.65 -17.97
CA GLN A 282 7.65 8.61 -18.65
C GLN A 282 8.43 7.33 -18.32
N ALA A 283 8.40 6.90 -17.05
CA ALA A 283 9.02 5.66 -16.63
C ALA A 283 8.41 4.44 -17.33
N ILE A 284 7.07 4.34 -17.37
CA ILE A 284 6.36 3.27 -18.07
C ILE A 284 6.74 3.26 -19.56
N LYS A 285 6.68 4.39 -20.24
CA LYS A 285 7.11 4.49 -21.64
C LYS A 285 8.57 4.05 -21.86
N SER A 286 9.46 4.43 -20.95
CA SER A 286 10.88 4.05 -21.01
C SER A 286 11.13 2.55 -20.84
N VAL A 287 10.30 1.86 -20.05
CA VAL A 287 10.43 0.42 -19.77
C VAL A 287 9.76 -0.41 -20.85
N PHE A 288 8.54 -0.04 -21.23
CA PHE A 288 7.70 -0.85 -22.11
C PHE A 288 7.83 -0.48 -23.59
N GLY A 289 8.51 0.64 -23.92
CA GLY A 289 8.79 1.03 -25.30
C GLY A 289 7.53 1.08 -26.17
N GLY A 290 7.57 0.42 -27.31
CA GLY A 290 6.42 0.35 -28.22
C GLY A 290 5.20 -0.39 -27.65
N HIS A 291 5.39 -1.28 -26.68
CA HIS A 291 4.28 -1.98 -25.99
C HIS A 291 3.45 -1.06 -25.11
N SER A 292 4.00 0.05 -24.64
CA SER A 292 3.29 1.00 -23.79
C SER A 292 1.99 1.55 -24.40
N ALA A 293 1.86 1.56 -25.71
CA ALA A 293 0.64 1.99 -26.40
C ALA A 293 -0.52 0.98 -26.30
N ALA A 294 -0.23 -0.29 -26.01
CA ALA A 294 -1.21 -1.36 -25.83
C ALA A 294 -1.41 -1.73 -24.36
N LEU A 295 -0.55 -1.24 -23.47
CA LEU A 295 -0.54 -1.53 -22.05
C LEU A 295 -1.65 -0.76 -21.33
N ALA A 296 -2.52 -1.46 -20.64
CA ALA A 296 -3.49 -0.82 -19.76
C ALA A 296 -2.83 -0.37 -18.45
N VAL A 297 -3.10 0.86 -18.04
CA VAL A 297 -2.58 1.46 -16.81
C VAL A 297 -3.75 2.05 -16.02
N SER A 298 -3.87 1.80 -14.73
CA SER A 298 -4.87 2.52 -13.93
C SER A 298 -4.38 2.81 -12.52
N SER A 299 -5.00 3.76 -11.84
CA SER A 299 -4.72 4.04 -10.43
C SER A 299 -5.95 3.82 -9.57
N SER A 300 -5.88 2.82 -8.71
CA SER A 300 -6.89 2.57 -7.67
C SER A 300 -7.00 3.74 -6.69
N LYS A 301 -5.96 4.58 -6.56
CA LYS A 301 -6.00 5.78 -5.72
C LYS A 301 -7.03 6.82 -6.16
N SER A 302 -7.49 6.77 -7.41
CA SER A 302 -8.62 7.57 -7.85
C SER A 302 -9.90 7.29 -7.06
N MET A 303 -10.07 6.05 -6.58
CA MET A 303 -11.25 5.57 -5.84
C MET A 303 -11.06 5.58 -4.32
N ILE A 304 -9.85 5.21 -3.84
CA ILE A 304 -9.61 5.01 -2.40
C ILE A 304 -8.69 6.07 -1.77
N GLY A 305 -8.12 6.98 -2.57
CA GLY A 305 -7.09 7.92 -2.12
C GLY A 305 -5.75 7.24 -1.87
N HIS A 306 -4.83 7.96 -1.26
CA HIS A 306 -3.48 7.49 -0.98
C HIS A 306 -3.34 7.04 0.48
N LEU A 307 -3.27 5.73 0.70
CA LEU A 307 -3.18 5.11 2.02
C LEU A 307 -1.74 5.06 2.56
N LEU A 308 -0.82 5.85 1.99
CA LEU A 308 0.60 5.91 2.38
C LEU A 308 1.23 4.51 2.49
N GLY A 309 1.70 4.11 3.69
CA GLY A 309 2.33 2.81 3.90
C GLY A 309 1.44 1.60 3.66
N ALA A 310 0.12 1.77 3.68
CA ALA A 310 -0.83 0.71 3.36
C ALA A 310 -1.11 0.57 1.85
N SER A 311 -0.83 1.63 1.05
CA SER A 311 -1.20 1.69 -0.37
C SER A 311 -0.73 0.48 -1.16
N GLY A 312 0.55 0.15 -1.08
CA GLY A 312 1.11 -0.93 -1.89
C GLY A 312 0.52 -2.30 -1.58
N ALA A 313 0.09 -2.53 -0.33
CA ALA A 313 -0.59 -3.77 0.04
C ALA A 313 -2.03 -3.82 -0.49
N ALA A 314 -2.79 -2.73 -0.37
CA ALA A 314 -4.13 -2.63 -0.94
C ALA A 314 -4.12 -2.76 -2.47
N GLU A 315 -3.15 -2.13 -3.13
CA GLU A 315 -2.95 -2.18 -4.58
C GLU A 315 -2.49 -3.54 -5.06
N ALA A 316 -1.66 -4.26 -4.30
CA ALA A 316 -1.32 -5.65 -4.57
C ALA A 316 -2.57 -6.54 -4.55
N ILE A 317 -3.46 -6.37 -3.57
CA ILE A 317 -4.74 -7.10 -3.50
C ILE A 317 -5.62 -6.77 -4.71
N VAL A 318 -5.76 -5.49 -5.08
CA VAL A 318 -6.52 -5.08 -6.28
C VAL A 318 -5.93 -5.71 -7.54
N THR A 319 -4.60 -5.73 -7.67
CA THR A 319 -3.91 -6.33 -8.82
C THR A 319 -4.14 -7.84 -8.91
N VAL A 320 -4.04 -8.56 -7.80
CA VAL A 320 -4.33 -10.00 -7.71
C VAL A 320 -5.79 -10.29 -8.06
N LEU A 321 -6.73 -9.51 -7.55
CA LEU A 321 -8.15 -9.66 -7.86
C LEU A 321 -8.48 -9.29 -9.32
N SER A 322 -7.76 -8.36 -9.93
CA SER A 322 -7.87 -8.04 -11.36
C SER A 322 -7.46 -9.25 -12.21
N LEU A 323 -6.34 -9.91 -11.88
CA LEU A 323 -5.92 -11.15 -12.53
C LEU A 323 -6.94 -12.27 -12.34
N LYS A 324 -7.42 -12.50 -11.13
CA LYS A 324 -8.38 -13.55 -10.83
C LYS A 324 -9.70 -13.36 -11.56
N ASN A 325 -10.23 -12.13 -11.59
CA ASN A 325 -11.54 -11.82 -12.16
C ASN A 325 -11.46 -11.39 -13.63
N GLN A 326 -10.27 -11.20 -14.19
CA GLN A 326 -10.04 -10.75 -15.57
C GLN A 326 -10.69 -9.37 -15.85
N VAL A 327 -10.58 -8.45 -14.87
CA VAL A 327 -11.15 -7.10 -14.92
C VAL A 327 -10.11 -6.08 -14.49
N ILE A 328 -9.90 -5.05 -15.29
CA ILE A 328 -9.04 -3.90 -14.94
C ILE A 328 -9.88 -2.86 -14.22
N THR A 329 -9.41 -2.42 -13.05
CA THR A 329 -10.04 -1.32 -12.30
C THR A 329 -9.83 0.02 -13.00
N PRO A 330 -10.79 0.96 -12.92
CA PRO A 330 -10.69 2.24 -13.63
C PRO A 330 -9.83 3.26 -12.89
N THR A 331 -9.39 4.28 -13.63
CA THR A 331 -9.02 5.58 -13.09
C THR A 331 -10.24 6.48 -13.17
N ILE A 332 -10.98 6.65 -12.07
CA ILE A 332 -12.10 7.59 -12.05
C ILE A 332 -11.60 9.03 -12.00
N ASN A 333 -12.47 9.99 -12.35
CA ASN A 333 -12.18 11.43 -12.36
C ASN A 333 -11.13 11.88 -13.41
N LEU A 334 -10.71 11.03 -14.32
CA LEU A 334 -9.85 11.39 -15.44
C LEU A 334 -10.69 11.90 -16.59
N ASP A 335 -11.03 13.18 -16.56
CA ASP A 335 -11.91 13.82 -17.56
C ASP A 335 -11.12 14.36 -18.75
N THR A 336 -9.93 14.92 -18.48
CA THR A 336 -9.04 15.46 -19.52
C THR A 336 -7.60 15.12 -19.15
N PRO A 337 -6.97 14.20 -19.87
CA PRO A 337 -5.56 13.88 -19.65
C PRO A 337 -4.66 15.13 -19.82
N ASP A 338 -3.67 15.26 -18.93
CA ASP A 338 -2.68 16.33 -18.99
C ASP A 338 -1.68 16.12 -20.14
N GLU A 339 -1.00 17.17 -20.53
CA GLU A 339 0.06 17.10 -21.54
C GLU A 339 1.15 16.08 -21.12
N GLY A 340 1.49 15.16 -22.02
CA GLY A 340 2.45 14.09 -21.75
C GLY A 340 1.88 12.87 -21.02
N CYS A 341 0.62 12.91 -20.59
CA CYS A 341 -0.13 11.79 -20.03
C CYS A 341 -1.00 11.15 -21.12
N ASP A 342 -0.41 10.28 -21.94
CA ASP A 342 -0.97 9.78 -23.21
C ASP A 342 -1.01 8.24 -23.30
N LEU A 343 -1.03 7.53 -22.14
CA LEU A 343 -1.26 6.10 -22.07
C LEU A 343 -2.76 5.75 -21.96
N ASP A 344 -3.09 4.48 -22.06
CA ASP A 344 -4.45 3.99 -21.77
C ASP A 344 -4.65 3.87 -20.25
N TYR A 345 -5.19 4.91 -19.63
CA TYR A 345 -5.39 4.96 -18.16
C TYR A 345 -6.72 4.36 -17.70
N VAL A 346 -7.47 3.67 -18.56
CA VAL A 346 -8.76 3.05 -18.25
C VAL A 346 -9.72 4.05 -17.56
N PRO A 347 -10.10 5.16 -18.22
CA PRO A 347 -10.86 6.21 -17.56
C PRO A 347 -12.29 5.76 -17.18
N HIS A 348 -12.75 6.22 -16.03
CA HIS A 348 -14.12 6.15 -15.49
C HIS A 348 -14.67 4.76 -15.21
N THR A 349 -14.55 3.80 -16.12
CA THR A 349 -15.25 2.51 -16.04
C THR A 349 -14.29 1.33 -16.07
N ALA A 350 -14.51 0.35 -15.20
CA ALA A 350 -13.77 -0.92 -15.22
C ALA A 350 -13.97 -1.62 -16.58
N ARG A 351 -12.98 -2.40 -16.99
CA ARG A 351 -12.94 -3.04 -18.30
C ARG A 351 -12.56 -4.51 -18.19
N ASP A 352 -13.33 -5.40 -18.82
CA ASP A 352 -12.96 -6.79 -19.00
C ASP A 352 -11.69 -6.88 -19.86
N ALA A 353 -10.77 -7.74 -19.47
CA ALA A 353 -9.52 -7.96 -20.18
C ALA A 353 -9.00 -9.37 -19.98
N THR A 354 -8.18 -9.86 -20.92
CA THR A 354 -7.43 -11.10 -20.72
C THR A 354 -6.08 -10.75 -20.11
N LEU A 355 -5.90 -11.09 -18.85
CA LEU A 355 -4.73 -10.74 -18.06
C LEU A 355 -3.94 -12.00 -17.69
N LYS A 356 -2.69 -12.07 -18.07
CA LYS A 356 -1.75 -13.11 -17.65
C LYS A 356 -0.75 -12.60 -16.63
N TYR A 357 -0.22 -11.42 -16.86
CA TYR A 357 0.72 -10.76 -15.94
C TYR A 357 0.29 -9.33 -15.64
N ALA A 358 0.32 -8.96 -14.37
CA ALA A 358 0.03 -7.61 -13.93
C ALA A 358 1.13 -7.10 -12.98
N LEU A 359 1.46 -5.81 -13.11
CA LEU A 359 2.48 -5.14 -12.32
C LEU A 359 1.83 -4.12 -11.40
N SER A 360 2.27 -4.04 -10.14
CA SER A 360 1.84 -3.02 -9.16
C SER A 360 3.03 -2.18 -8.75
N ASN A 361 2.91 -0.85 -8.86
CA ASN A 361 3.96 0.12 -8.54
C ASN A 361 3.69 0.88 -7.23
N SER A 362 4.74 1.14 -6.48
CA SER A 362 4.73 2.07 -5.36
C SER A 362 6.01 2.89 -5.35
N PHE A 363 5.87 4.23 -5.28
CA PHE A 363 6.98 5.17 -5.24
C PHE A 363 6.81 6.09 -4.03
N GLY A 364 7.81 6.14 -3.14
CA GLY A 364 7.69 6.79 -1.85
C GLY A 364 8.62 7.98 -1.66
N PHE A 365 8.25 8.86 -0.74
CA PHE A 365 9.15 9.89 -0.24
C PHE A 365 10.45 9.26 0.24
N GLY A 366 11.58 9.98 0.05
CA GLY A 366 12.92 9.43 0.18
C GLY A 366 13.44 8.80 -1.11
N GLY A 367 12.64 8.82 -2.20
CA GLY A 367 13.00 8.21 -3.48
C GLY A 367 13.05 6.68 -3.44
N THR A 368 12.26 6.06 -2.57
CA THR A 368 12.18 4.61 -2.44
C THR A 368 11.11 4.05 -3.39
N ASN A 369 11.46 3.08 -4.21
CA ASN A 369 10.61 2.53 -5.26
C ASN A 369 10.48 1.01 -5.11
N GLY A 370 9.26 0.49 -5.31
CA GLY A 370 8.94 -0.95 -5.28
C GLY A 370 7.95 -1.31 -6.39
N SER A 371 8.20 -2.42 -7.08
CA SER A 371 7.30 -3.00 -8.08
C SER A 371 7.13 -4.49 -7.83
N LEU A 372 5.88 -4.96 -7.83
CA LEU A 372 5.52 -6.37 -7.74
C LEU A 372 4.94 -6.83 -9.08
N ILE A 373 5.26 -8.06 -9.52
CA ILE A 373 4.64 -8.67 -10.69
C ILE A 373 3.92 -9.95 -10.26
N PHE A 374 2.65 -10.01 -10.59
CA PHE A 374 1.80 -11.16 -10.34
C PHE A 374 1.44 -11.85 -11.65
N ALA A 375 1.37 -13.18 -11.62
CA ALA A 375 0.90 -14.02 -12.71
C ALA A 375 -0.46 -14.62 -12.35
N GLN A 376 -1.33 -14.77 -13.35
CA GLN A 376 -2.55 -15.56 -13.23
C GLN A 376 -2.18 -17.01 -12.89
N TYR A 377 -2.79 -17.55 -11.85
CA TYR A 377 -2.69 -18.97 -11.51
C TYR A 377 -3.76 -19.76 -12.30
N THR A 378 -3.37 -20.81 -13.02
CA THR A 378 -4.23 -21.65 -13.86
C THR A 378 -4.19 -23.12 -13.44
#